data_af64c4cba33cf0a461ecf1fb5ef6432e
#
_entry.id   af64c4cba33cf0a461ecf1fb5ef6432e
#
_cell.length_a   1.000
_cell.length_b   1.000
_cell.length_c   1.000
_cell.angle_alpha   90.00
_cell.angle_beta   90.00
_cell.angle_gamma   90.00
#
_symmetry.space_group_name_H-M   'P 1'
#
loop_
_entity.id
_entity.type
_entity.pdbx_description
1 polymer ?
#
loop_
_entity_poly.entity_id
_entity_poly.type
_entity_poly.pdbx_seq_one_letter_code
_entity_poly.pdbx_strand_id
1 'polypeptide(L)'
;MRFIDSDEDVRMIVMWSGGIDSTYKLAWLLKETAHYVHAHHVHIVNREHRWNAERNACARLLRKLRAIRPFGFSESTIDHSHHTRIPFDMAIVAFEAGVLARTGDAPGSEPFTHWTIGTHKSEGHYQRRFALYEPMVNAVCYPEDYPEFEMGKVVTKAAEMEYLDAFGLLDDCWYCRTPRKGKPCEKCGACAEVKEARAKRTTRRDKRKLSR
;
A
#
# COMPACT_ATOMS: atom_id res chain seq x y z
N MET A 1 -12.74 -0.89 -16.44
CA MET A 1 -11.59 -0.15 -15.92
C MET A 1 -11.74 1.29 -16.44
N ARG A 2 -12.29 2.18 -15.63
CA ARG A 2 -12.40 3.60 -15.98
C ARG A 2 -11.10 4.28 -15.59
N PHE A 3 -10.54 5.07 -16.46
CA PHE A 3 -9.53 6.06 -16.10
C PHE A 3 -10.30 7.25 -15.53
N ILE A 4 -9.92 7.71 -14.35
CA ILE A 4 -10.54 8.88 -13.72
C ILE A 4 -10.25 10.07 -14.63
N ASP A 5 -11.32 10.69 -15.16
CA ASP A 5 -11.22 12.01 -15.79
C ASP A 5 -10.77 13.02 -14.74
N SER A 6 -9.88 13.92 -15.10
CA SER A 6 -9.15 14.84 -14.22
C SER A 6 -10.02 15.86 -13.45
N ASP A 7 -11.33 15.83 -13.61
CA ASP A 7 -12.28 16.85 -13.09
C ASP A 7 -13.19 16.36 -11.95
N GLU A 8 -13.09 15.08 -11.51
CA GLU A 8 -13.85 14.61 -10.35
C GLU A 8 -13.08 14.84 -9.05
N ASP A 9 -13.78 15.32 -8.02
CA ASP A 9 -13.25 15.46 -6.64
C ASP A 9 -13.00 14.07 -6.01
N VAL A 10 -11.92 13.42 -6.42
CA VAL A 10 -11.58 12.09 -5.95
C VAL A 10 -11.05 12.15 -4.53
N ARG A 11 -11.76 11.46 -3.62
CA ARG A 11 -11.32 11.20 -2.24
C ARG A 11 -10.86 9.74 -2.12
N MET A 12 -9.55 9.55 -2.03
CA MET A 12 -8.90 8.25 -2.15
C MET A 12 -8.45 7.70 -0.80
N ILE A 13 -8.90 6.50 -0.45
CA ILE A 13 -8.30 5.71 0.64
C ILE A 13 -7.11 4.92 0.07
N VAL A 14 -5.94 5.07 0.66
CA VAL A 14 -4.77 4.23 0.38
C VAL A 14 -4.51 3.31 1.57
N MET A 15 -4.72 2.02 1.41
CA MET A 15 -4.37 1.03 2.44
C MET A 15 -2.86 0.83 2.43
N TRP A 16 -2.20 1.46 3.42
CA TRP A 16 -0.76 1.66 3.43
C TRP A 16 -0.05 0.83 4.50
N SER A 17 0.77 -0.12 4.09
CA SER A 17 1.52 -1.01 5.00
C SER A 17 2.95 -0.53 5.32
N GLY A 18 3.41 0.59 4.76
CA GLY A 18 4.82 0.98 4.81
C GLY A 18 5.73 0.09 3.95
N GLY A 19 5.15 -0.82 3.19
CA GLY A 19 5.85 -1.66 2.22
C GLY A 19 6.16 -0.93 0.91
N ILE A 20 7.02 -1.52 0.06
CA ILE A 20 7.47 -0.90 -1.20
C ILE A 20 6.27 -0.57 -2.09
N ASP A 21 5.37 -1.52 -2.34
CA ASP A 21 4.24 -1.35 -3.27
C ASP A 21 3.26 -0.27 -2.80
N SER A 22 2.84 -0.35 -1.55
CA SER A 22 1.88 0.61 -0.98
C SER A 22 2.49 2.00 -0.81
N THR A 23 3.79 2.09 -0.51
CA THR A 23 4.50 3.37 -0.42
C THR A 23 4.70 3.98 -1.80
N TYR A 24 5.00 3.17 -2.83
CA TYR A 24 5.04 3.63 -4.20
C TYR A 24 3.68 4.20 -4.63
N LYS A 25 2.60 3.47 -4.39
CA LYS A 25 1.24 3.92 -4.71
C LYS A 25 0.92 5.26 -4.05
N LEU A 26 1.17 5.37 -2.74
CA LEU A 26 0.93 6.59 -1.98
C LEU A 26 1.78 7.75 -2.51
N ALA A 27 3.08 7.56 -2.69
CA ALA A 27 3.98 8.60 -3.20
C ALA A 27 3.60 9.05 -4.61
N TRP A 28 3.19 8.12 -5.49
CA TRP A 28 2.72 8.42 -6.82
C TRP A 28 1.44 9.26 -6.82
N LEU A 29 0.43 8.88 -6.02
CA LEU A 29 -0.80 9.65 -5.87
C LEU A 29 -0.53 11.06 -5.35
N LEU A 30 0.33 11.20 -4.34
CA LEU A 30 0.69 12.50 -3.79
C LEU A 30 1.41 13.40 -4.79
N LYS A 31 2.19 12.83 -5.72
CA LYS A 31 3.01 13.57 -6.67
C LYS A 31 2.30 13.86 -7.98
N GLU A 32 1.54 12.89 -8.49
CA GLU A 32 1.08 12.88 -9.88
C GLU A 32 -0.43 13.20 -10.02
N THR A 33 -1.17 13.32 -8.89
CA THR A 33 -2.60 13.63 -8.90
C THR A 33 -2.92 14.80 -7.99
N ALA A 34 -4.11 15.41 -8.19
CA ALA A 34 -4.66 16.42 -7.28
C ALA A 34 -5.62 15.84 -6.24
N HIS A 35 -5.87 14.53 -6.24
CA HIS A 35 -6.85 13.85 -5.38
C HIS A 35 -6.62 14.13 -3.89
N TYR A 36 -7.71 14.21 -3.13
CA TYR A 36 -7.61 14.11 -1.69
C TYR A 36 -7.17 12.68 -1.32
N VAL A 37 -6.13 12.55 -0.55
CA VAL A 37 -5.55 11.25 -0.17
C VAL A 37 -5.60 11.08 1.34
N HIS A 38 -6.15 9.93 1.78
CA HIS A 38 -6.08 9.46 3.16
C HIS A 38 -5.40 8.10 3.20
N ALA A 39 -4.24 8.01 3.82
CA ALA A 39 -3.55 6.75 4.03
C ALA A 39 -4.01 6.10 5.34
N HIS A 40 -4.36 4.81 5.29
CA HIS A 40 -4.73 4.04 6.47
C HIS A 40 -3.81 2.84 6.66
N HIS A 41 -3.27 2.69 7.86
CA HIS A 41 -2.42 1.55 8.24
C HIS A 41 -3.14 0.61 9.21
N VAL A 42 -3.23 -0.67 8.85
CA VAL A 42 -3.81 -1.71 9.71
C VAL A 42 -2.68 -2.47 10.40
N HIS A 43 -2.61 -2.37 11.71
CA HIS A 43 -1.73 -3.20 12.53
C HIS A 43 -2.32 -4.60 12.67
N ILE A 44 -1.93 -5.52 11.79
CA ILE A 44 -2.36 -6.92 11.83
C ILE A 44 -1.48 -7.68 12.80
N VAL A 45 -1.89 -7.74 14.06
CA VAL A 45 -1.19 -8.49 15.10
C VAL A 45 -1.45 -9.98 14.90
N ASN A 46 -0.42 -10.71 14.49
CA ASN A 46 -0.50 -12.13 14.19
C ASN A 46 0.85 -12.84 14.42
N ARG A 47 0.92 -14.14 14.12
CA ARG A 47 2.12 -14.97 14.30
C ARG A 47 3.28 -14.63 13.36
N GLU A 48 3.08 -13.81 12.33
CA GLU A 48 4.17 -13.34 11.46
C GLU A 48 5.06 -12.29 12.15
N HIS A 49 4.55 -11.64 13.21
CA HIS A 49 5.26 -10.63 14.02
C HIS A 49 5.85 -9.47 13.21
N ARG A 50 5.28 -9.16 12.05
CA ARG A 50 5.79 -8.11 11.16
C ARG A 50 5.20 -6.72 11.47
N TRP A 51 4.06 -6.66 12.15
CA TRP A 51 3.30 -5.43 12.39
C TRP A 51 4.13 -4.30 13.02
N ASN A 52 5.03 -4.62 13.97
CA ASN A 52 5.94 -3.64 14.56
C ASN A 52 6.92 -3.03 13.55
N ALA A 53 7.42 -3.83 12.63
CA ALA A 53 8.36 -3.37 11.60
C ALA A 53 7.64 -2.51 10.55
N GLU A 54 6.41 -2.87 10.18
CA GLU A 54 5.54 -2.10 9.29
C GLU A 54 5.17 -0.75 9.92
N ARG A 55 4.72 -0.74 11.17
CA ARG A 55 4.45 0.48 11.94
C ARG A 55 5.66 1.42 11.97
N ASN A 56 6.84 0.89 12.29
CA ASN A 56 8.07 1.67 12.32
C ASN A 56 8.44 2.23 10.94
N ALA A 57 8.18 1.48 9.87
CA ALA A 57 8.37 1.96 8.50
C ALA A 57 7.39 3.12 8.20
N CYS A 58 6.10 2.96 8.50
CA CYS A 58 5.11 4.03 8.34
C CYS A 58 5.52 5.30 9.11
N ALA A 59 5.95 5.18 10.35
CA ALA A 59 6.37 6.33 11.16
C ALA A 59 7.57 7.10 10.55
N ARG A 60 8.56 6.39 9.98
CA ARG A 60 9.70 7.03 9.28
C ARG A 60 9.27 7.70 7.98
N LEU A 61 8.44 7.01 7.19
CA LEU A 61 8.00 7.46 5.88
C LEU A 61 7.01 8.63 5.95
N LEU A 62 6.16 8.67 6.99
CA LEU A 62 5.08 9.66 7.12
C LEU A 62 5.58 11.11 6.98
N ARG A 63 6.69 11.45 7.65
CA ARG A 63 7.27 12.81 7.54
C ARG A 63 7.78 13.11 6.13
N LYS A 64 8.43 12.15 5.49
CA LYS A 64 8.98 12.33 4.14
C LYS A 64 7.87 12.44 3.09
N LEU A 65 6.82 11.62 3.20
CA LEU A 65 5.67 11.67 2.31
C LEU A 65 4.86 12.96 2.47
N ARG A 66 4.69 13.48 3.70
CA ARG A 66 4.05 14.77 3.95
C ARG A 66 4.83 15.95 3.39
N ALA A 67 6.15 15.81 3.18
CA ALA A 67 6.96 16.82 2.49
C ALA A 67 6.70 16.86 0.97
N ILE A 68 6.15 15.79 0.37
CA ILE A 68 5.69 15.79 -1.03
C ILE A 68 4.39 16.59 -1.12
N ARG A 69 3.39 16.21 -0.32
CA ARG A 69 2.09 16.87 -0.20
C ARG A 69 1.41 16.47 1.12
N PRO A 70 0.68 17.35 1.81
CA PRO A 70 -0.15 16.99 2.94
C PRO A 70 -1.20 15.94 2.57
N PHE A 71 -1.48 15.00 3.48
CA PHE A 71 -2.51 13.96 3.35
C PHE A 71 -3.02 13.52 4.72
N GLY A 72 -4.23 12.96 4.74
CA GLY A 72 -4.82 12.36 5.94
C GLY A 72 -4.13 11.04 6.31
N PHE A 73 -4.04 10.75 7.60
CA PHE A 73 -3.47 9.50 8.08
C PHE A 73 -4.19 8.98 9.31
N SER A 74 -4.53 7.70 9.31
CA SER A 74 -5.10 7.01 10.46
C SER A 74 -4.55 5.58 10.57
N GLU A 75 -4.75 4.98 11.74
CA GLU A 75 -4.30 3.62 12.04
C GLU A 75 -5.41 2.86 12.78
N SER A 76 -5.53 1.56 12.49
CA SER A 76 -6.35 0.62 13.26
C SER A 76 -5.53 -0.60 13.68
N THR A 77 -6.05 -1.40 14.61
CA THR A 77 -5.41 -2.63 15.08
C THR A 77 -6.40 -3.77 15.07
N ILE A 78 -6.03 -4.86 14.41
CA ILE A 78 -6.76 -6.13 14.43
C ILE A 78 -5.86 -7.20 15.03
N ASP A 79 -6.31 -7.83 16.11
CA ASP A 79 -5.56 -8.86 16.80
C ASP A 79 -6.06 -10.27 16.43
N HIS A 80 -5.22 -10.98 15.69
CA HIS A 80 -5.37 -12.38 15.32
C HIS A 80 -4.33 -13.29 16.00
N SER A 81 -3.70 -12.84 17.09
CA SER A 81 -2.62 -13.58 17.77
C SER A 81 -3.07 -14.94 18.31
N HIS A 82 -4.36 -15.07 18.66
CA HIS A 82 -4.95 -16.30 19.17
C HIS A 82 -5.32 -17.32 18.08
N HIS A 83 -5.36 -16.92 16.82
CA HIS A 83 -5.71 -17.80 15.72
C HIS A 83 -4.54 -18.65 15.25
N THR A 84 -4.76 -19.94 15.02
CA THR A 84 -3.75 -20.87 14.49
C THR A 84 -3.51 -20.65 13.00
N ARG A 85 -4.54 -20.20 12.27
CA ARG A 85 -4.50 -19.83 10.86
C ARG A 85 -4.93 -18.38 10.72
N ILE A 86 -4.20 -17.64 9.91
CA ILE A 86 -4.46 -16.24 9.65
C ILE A 86 -5.24 -16.13 8.34
N PRO A 87 -6.29 -15.31 8.28
CA PRO A 87 -6.92 -14.97 7.01
C PRO A 87 -5.90 -14.27 6.11
N PHE A 88 -6.16 -14.26 4.81
CA PHE A 88 -5.31 -13.55 3.88
C PHE A 88 -5.36 -12.04 4.19
N ASP A 89 -4.21 -11.42 4.38
CA ASP A 89 -4.08 -10.01 4.82
C ASP A 89 -4.99 -9.05 4.07
N MET A 90 -5.11 -9.28 2.75
CA MET A 90 -5.91 -8.42 1.87
C MET A 90 -7.41 -8.44 2.19
N ALA A 91 -7.93 -9.56 2.75
CA ALA A 91 -9.30 -9.61 3.20
C ALA A 91 -9.53 -8.68 4.42
N ILE A 92 -8.57 -8.68 5.37
CA ILE A 92 -8.60 -7.78 6.52
C ILE A 92 -8.50 -6.32 6.05
N VAL A 93 -7.59 -6.04 5.13
CA VAL A 93 -7.36 -4.71 4.59
C VAL A 93 -8.58 -4.19 3.84
N ALA A 94 -9.27 -5.03 3.06
CA ALA A 94 -10.50 -4.65 2.36
C ALA A 94 -11.66 -4.38 3.35
N PHE A 95 -11.80 -5.19 4.40
CA PHE A 95 -12.76 -4.94 5.46
C PHE A 95 -12.53 -3.57 6.12
N GLU A 96 -11.29 -3.27 6.52
CA GLU A 96 -10.93 -1.98 7.11
C GLU A 96 -11.11 -0.79 6.15
N ALA A 97 -10.87 -0.99 4.85
CA ALA A 97 -11.17 0.03 3.85
C ALA A 97 -12.68 0.37 3.84
N GLY A 98 -13.55 -0.64 3.94
CA GLY A 98 -14.99 -0.44 4.07
C GLY A 98 -15.38 0.26 5.37
N VAL A 99 -14.76 -0.11 6.50
CA VAL A 99 -14.99 0.56 7.80
C VAL A 99 -14.63 2.04 7.71
N LEU A 100 -13.46 2.35 7.17
CA LEU A 100 -13.02 3.74 7.00
C LEU A 100 -13.92 4.52 6.03
N ALA A 101 -14.32 3.91 4.92
CA ALA A 101 -15.22 4.52 3.95
C ALA A 101 -16.56 4.92 4.59
N ARG A 102 -17.11 4.02 5.42
CA ARG A 102 -18.38 4.25 6.12
C ARG A 102 -18.26 5.29 7.25
N THR A 103 -17.17 5.29 7.98
CA THR A 103 -16.99 6.17 9.15
C THR A 103 -16.42 7.54 8.79
N GLY A 104 -15.82 7.68 7.60
CA GLY A 104 -15.08 8.88 7.21
C GLY A 104 -13.76 9.05 7.97
N ASP A 105 -13.03 10.10 7.65
CA ASP A 105 -11.77 10.47 8.31
C ASP A 105 -11.96 11.51 9.42
N ALA A 106 -13.13 12.16 9.46
CA ALA A 106 -13.59 13.06 10.53
C ALA A 106 -15.12 13.13 10.54
N PRO A 107 -15.74 13.49 11.67
CA PRO A 107 -17.17 13.75 11.71
C PRO A 107 -17.59 14.82 10.70
N GLY A 108 -18.55 14.49 9.83
CA GLY A 108 -19.06 15.39 8.80
C GLY A 108 -18.13 15.60 7.59
N SER A 109 -17.07 14.78 7.45
CA SER A 109 -16.25 14.79 6.23
C SER A 109 -17.04 14.23 5.04
N GLU A 110 -16.68 14.71 3.84
CA GLU A 110 -17.18 14.15 2.59
C GLU A 110 -16.81 12.66 2.49
N PRO A 111 -17.67 11.81 1.93
CA PRO A 111 -17.40 10.39 1.78
C PRO A 111 -16.19 10.12 0.87
N PHE A 112 -15.54 9.00 1.08
CA PHE A 112 -14.51 8.53 0.17
C PHE A 112 -15.16 7.93 -1.08
N THR A 113 -14.65 8.33 -2.25
CA THR A 113 -15.14 7.87 -3.56
C THR A 113 -14.37 6.67 -4.10
N HIS A 114 -13.10 6.52 -3.68
CA HIS A 114 -12.22 5.47 -4.18
C HIS A 114 -11.35 4.89 -3.06
N TRP A 115 -10.90 3.65 -3.26
CA TRP A 115 -9.89 3.03 -2.43
C TRP A 115 -8.86 2.26 -3.26
N THR A 116 -7.65 2.12 -2.75
CA THR A 116 -6.56 1.42 -3.43
C THR A 116 -5.60 0.73 -2.46
N ILE A 117 -4.82 -0.18 -3.01
CA ILE A 117 -3.72 -0.87 -2.33
C ILE A 117 -2.47 -0.85 -3.20
N GLY A 118 -1.31 -1.14 -2.61
CA GLY A 118 -0.08 -1.35 -3.36
C GLY A 118 -0.06 -2.69 -4.08
N THR A 119 0.22 -2.68 -5.39
CA THR A 119 0.37 -3.87 -6.23
C THR A 119 1.43 -3.64 -7.31
N HIS A 120 2.06 -4.70 -7.81
CA HIS A 120 3.03 -4.62 -8.91
C HIS A 120 2.78 -5.69 -9.99
N LYS A 121 3.41 -5.53 -11.17
CA LYS A 121 3.11 -6.35 -12.38
C LYS A 121 3.31 -7.86 -12.23
N SER A 122 4.25 -8.31 -11.39
CA SER A 122 4.49 -9.75 -11.22
C SER A 122 3.42 -10.45 -10.37
N GLU A 123 2.52 -9.70 -9.77
CA GLU A 123 1.42 -10.24 -8.99
C GLU A 123 0.17 -10.58 -9.84
N GLY A 124 0.34 -11.12 -11.03
CA GLY A 124 -0.69 -11.37 -12.06
C GLY A 124 -1.95 -12.17 -11.64
N HIS A 125 -1.98 -12.68 -10.41
CA HIS A 125 -3.18 -13.32 -9.84
C HIS A 125 -4.15 -12.33 -9.18
N TYR A 126 -3.79 -11.05 -9.07
CA TYR A 126 -4.56 -10.06 -8.31
C TYR A 126 -5.90 -9.73 -8.92
N GLN A 127 -6.03 -9.62 -10.23
CA GLN A 127 -7.31 -9.27 -10.86
C GLN A 127 -8.46 -10.18 -10.43
N ARG A 128 -8.18 -11.50 -10.28
CA ARG A 128 -9.19 -12.45 -9.78
C ARG A 128 -9.48 -12.28 -8.29
N ARG A 129 -8.51 -11.81 -7.51
CA ARG A 129 -8.65 -11.61 -6.06
C ARG A 129 -9.38 -10.31 -5.74
N PHE A 130 -9.17 -9.26 -6.52
CA PHE A 130 -9.91 -7.99 -6.33
C PHE A 130 -11.41 -8.17 -6.46
N ALA A 131 -11.87 -9.03 -7.37
CA ALA A 131 -13.27 -9.40 -7.47
C ALA A 131 -13.86 -10.00 -6.16
N LEU A 132 -13.01 -10.43 -5.23
CA LEU A 132 -13.42 -10.94 -3.90
C LEU A 132 -13.43 -9.83 -2.84
N TYR A 133 -12.64 -8.78 -3.00
CA TYR A 133 -12.49 -7.72 -1.98
C TYR A 133 -13.51 -6.59 -2.14
N GLU A 134 -13.87 -6.26 -3.36
CA GLU A 134 -14.89 -5.24 -3.64
C GLU A 134 -16.24 -5.59 -2.98
N PRO A 135 -16.77 -6.83 -3.06
CA PRO A 135 -17.95 -7.23 -2.32
C PRO A 135 -17.82 -7.12 -0.79
N MET A 136 -16.61 -7.27 -0.22
CA MET A 136 -16.39 -7.06 1.21
C MET A 136 -16.55 -5.60 1.59
N VAL A 137 -15.95 -4.68 0.84
CA VAL A 137 -16.11 -3.24 1.05
C VAL A 137 -17.56 -2.85 0.93
N ASN A 138 -18.25 -3.31 -0.11
CA ASN A 138 -19.68 -3.08 -0.32
C ASN A 138 -20.51 -3.57 0.87
N ALA A 139 -20.29 -4.81 1.34
CA ALA A 139 -21.03 -5.37 2.47
C ALA A 139 -20.85 -4.55 3.77
N VAL A 140 -19.68 -3.97 3.99
CA VAL A 140 -19.40 -3.11 5.14
C VAL A 140 -20.08 -1.74 4.99
N CYS A 141 -20.12 -1.18 3.79
CA CYS A 141 -20.73 0.13 3.53
C CYS A 141 -22.26 0.10 3.49
N TYR A 142 -22.88 -1.06 3.21
CA TYR A 142 -24.34 -1.17 3.08
C TYR A 142 -25.11 -0.51 4.25
N PRO A 143 -26.19 0.25 4.00
CA PRO A 143 -26.87 0.51 2.71
C PRO A 143 -26.32 1.72 1.93
N GLU A 144 -25.27 2.37 2.39
CA GLU A 144 -24.69 3.52 1.72
C GLU A 144 -23.84 3.07 0.50
N ASP A 145 -23.50 4.03 -0.36
CA ASP A 145 -22.58 3.81 -1.46
C ASP A 145 -21.18 3.44 -0.93
N TYR A 146 -20.47 2.61 -1.68
CA TYR A 146 -19.12 2.18 -1.34
C TYR A 146 -18.09 2.76 -2.35
N PRO A 147 -16.84 3.00 -1.90
CA PRO A 147 -15.81 3.53 -2.76
C PRO A 147 -15.40 2.52 -3.84
N GLU A 148 -15.21 2.99 -5.06
CA GLU A 148 -14.73 2.16 -6.16
C GLU A 148 -13.27 1.75 -5.94
N PHE A 149 -12.93 0.52 -6.32
CA PHE A 149 -11.54 0.08 -6.28
C PHE A 149 -10.75 0.62 -7.47
N GLU A 150 -9.63 1.31 -7.19
CA GLU A 150 -8.72 1.79 -8.21
C GLU A 150 -7.36 1.09 -8.14
N MET A 151 -7.01 0.38 -9.21
CA MET A 151 -5.69 -0.22 -9.32
C MET A 151 -4.60 0.83 -9.61
N GLY A 152 -4.94 1.88 -10.33
CA GLY A 152 -4.01 2.94 -10.78
C GLY A 152 -2.82 2.40 -11.58
N LYS A 153 -1.73 3.13 -11.58
CA LYS A 153 -0.52 2.76 -12.31
C LYS A 153 0.20 1.57 -11.67
N VAL A 154 0.23 0.46 -12.39
CA VAL A 154 0.93 -0.78 -11.97
C VAL A 154 2.23 -0.92 -12.77
N VAL A 155 3.35 -0.98 -12.06
CA VAL A 155 4.70 -1.09 -12.63
C VAL A 155 5.43 -2.33 -12.08
N THR A 156 6.65 -2.58 -12.53
CA THR A 156 7.47 -3.67 -11.99
C THR A 156 8.05 -3.28 -10.62
N LYS A 157 8.32 -4.25 -9.76
CA LYS A 157 8.99 -4.02 -8.46
C LYS A 157 10.27 -3.18 -8.59
N ALA A 158 11.07 -3.42 -9.62
CA ALA A 158 12.28 -2.66 -9.87
C ALA A 158 11.99 -1.18 -10.19
N ALA A 159 10.91 -0.90 -10.93
CA ALA A 159 10.49 0.48 -11.24
C ALA A 159 9.93 1.19 -10.00
N GLU A 160 9.17 0.50 -9.16
CA GLU A 160 8.73 1.05 -7.87
C GLU A 160 9.92 1.44 -6.99
N MET A 161 10.89 0.55 -6.88
CA MET A 161 12.11 0.80 -6.10
C MET A 161 12.94 1.95 -6.69
N GLU A 162 13.03 2.08 -8.02
CA GLU A 162 13.71 3.20 -8.68
C GLU A 162 13.00 4.53 -8.38
N TYR A 163 11.68 4.55 -8.44
CA TYR A 163 10.87 5.72 -8.10
C TYR A 163 11.05 6.12 -6.63
N LEU A 164 10.90 5.18 -5.70
CA LEU A 164 11.04 5.46 -4.28
C LEU A 164 12.46 5.91 -3.90
N ASP A 165 13.48 5.38 -4.55
CA ASP A 165 14.89 5.78 -4.36
C ASP A 165 15.12 7.25 -4.77
N ALA A 166 14.50 7.68 -5.87
CA ALA A 166 14.60 9.06 -6.34
C ALA A 166 14.05 10.08 -5.33
N PHE A 167 13.10 9.66 -4.47
CA PHE A 167 12.54 10.48 -3.38
C PHE A 167 13.16 10.19 -2.01
N GLY A 168 14.17 9.32 -1.92
CA GLY A 168 14.81 8.93 -0.65
C GLY A 168 13.88 8.18 0.31
N LEU A 169 12.88 7.46 -0.23
CA LEU A 169 11.87 6.72 0.53
C LEU A 169 12.20 5.23 0.67
N LEU A 170 12.98 4.67 -0.28
CA LEU A 170 13.17 3.23 -0.43
C LEU A 170 13.74 2.55 0.82
N ASP A 171 14.74 3.16 1.45
CA ASP A 171 15.44 2.56 2.60
C ASP A 171 14.59 2.53 3.87
N ASP A 172 13.52 3.32 3.93
CA ASP A 172 12.57 3.32 5.04
C ASP A 172 11.43 2.31 4.85
N CYS A 173 11.26 1.76 3.63
CA CYS A 173 10.22 0.78 3.35
C CYS A 173 10.50 -0.57 4.00
N TRP A 174 9.44 -1.21 4.50
CA TRP A 174 9.49 -2.60 4.96
C TRP A 174 9.02 -3.57 3.88
N TYR A 175 9.59 -4.79 3.82
CA TYR A 175 9.20 -5.78 2.80
C TYR A 175 9.17 -7.23 3.31
N CYS A 176 9.76 -7.53 4.47
CA CYS A 176 9.88 -8.90 4.95
C CYS A 176 8.60 -9.38 5.64
N ARG A 177 8.11 -10.57 5.24
CA ARG A 177 6.92 -11.18 5.86
C ARG A 177 7.20 -11.91 7.17
N THR A 178 8.41 -12.44 7.35
CA THR A 178 8.78 -13.24 8.53
C THR A 178 10.06 -12.68 9.16
N PRO A 179 10.00 -11.50 9.80
CA PRO A 179 11.19 -10.86 10.36
C PRO A 179 11.83 -11.72 11.45
N ARG A 180 13.14 -11.56 11.60
CA ARG A 180 13.90 -12.16 12.71
C ARG A 180 14.58 -11.07 13.51
N LYS A 181 14.22 -10.94 14.78
CA LYS A 181 14.76 -9.91 15.69
C LYS A 181 14.71 -8.50 15.06
N GLY A 182 13.58 -8.15 14.42
CA GLY A 182 13.35 -6.84 13.80
C GLY A 182 14.11 -6.58 12.49
N LYS A 183 14.78 -7.62 11.91
CA LYS A 183 15.50 -7.53 10.63
C LYS A 183 14.82 -8.40 9.57
N PRO A 184 14.97 -8.08 8.26
CA PRO A 184 14.52 -8.95 7.20
C PRO A 184 15.13 -10.35 7.30
N CYS A 185 14.31 -11.39 7.06
CA CYS A 185 14.74 -12.78 7.19
C CYS A 185 15.61 -13.28 6.02
N GLU A 186 15.66 -12.53 4.91
CA GLU A 186 16.38 -12.80 3.66
C GLU A 186 15.98 -14.12 2.94
N LYS A 187 14.93 -14.82 3.41
CA LYS A 187 14.53 -16.15 2.94
C LYS A 187 13.09 -16.20 2.41
N CYS A 188 12.19 -15.31 2.85
CA CYS A 188 10.81 -15.31 2.37
C CYS A 188 10.71 -14.80 0.93
N GLY A 189 9.58 -15.11 0.26
CA GLY A 189 9.36 -14.71 -1.14
C GLY A 189 9.56 -13.22 -1.37
N ALA A 190 9.04 -12.35 -0.49
CA ALA A 190 9.23 -10.91 -0.59
C ALA A 190 10.71 -10.48 -0.47
N CYS A 191 11.51 -11.14 0.40
CA CYS A 191 12.95 -10.88 0.45
C CYS A 191 13.66 -11.30 -0.83
N ALA A 192 13.31 -12.45 -1.40
CA ALA A 192 13.87 -12.93 -2.66
C ALA A 192 13.55 -11.97 -3.82
N GLU A 193 12.30 -11.52 -3.90
CA GLU A 193 11.84 -10.57 -4.92
C GLU A 193 12.56 -9.22 -4.85
N VAL A 194 12.72 -8.65 -3.65
CA VAL A 194 13.47 -7.41 -3.45
C VAL A 194 14.93 -7.59 -3.83
N LYS A 195 15.55 -8.72 -3.50
CA LYS A 195 16.94 -9.04 -3.89
C LYS A 195 17.07 -9.09 -5.42
N GLU A 196 16.17 -9.77 -6.12
CA GLU A 196 16.14 -9.83 -7.58
C GLU A 196 15.94 -8.45 -8.22
N ALA A 197 15.01 -7.66 -7.70
CA ALA A 197 14.75 -6.30 -8.19
C ALA A 197 15.99 -5.38 -8.00
N ARG A 198 16.70 -5.50 -6.88
CA ARG A 198 17.97 -4.77 -6.63
C ARG A 198 19.04 -5.16 -7.66
N ALA A 199 19.21 -6.45 -7.96
CA ALA A 199 20.17 -6.93 -8.96
C ALA A 199 19.86 -6.35 -10.36
N LYS A 200 18.58 -6.35 -10.77
CA LYS A 200 18.14 -5.77 -12.05
C LYS A 200 18.41 -4.26 -12.14
N ARG A 201 18.26 -3.53 -11.03
CA ARG A 201 18.57 -2.08 -10.97
C ARG A 201 20.06 -1.81 -11.18
N THR A 202 20.95 -2.57 -10.52
CA THR A 202 22.41 -2.41 -10.65
C THR A 202 22.83 -2.59 -12.10
N THR A 203 22.39 -3.67 -12.74
CA THR A 203 22.68 -3.94 -14.15
C THR A 203 22.21 -2.81 -15.10
N ARG A 204 21.06 -2.21 -14.82
CA ARG A 204 20.52 -1.10 -15.61
C ARG A 204 21.33 0.20 -15.43
N ARG A 205 21.79 0.51 -14.22
CA ARG A 205 22.64 1.68 -13.93
C ARG A 205 24.00 1.55 -14.63
N ASP A 206 24.59 0.36 -14.63
CA ASP A 206 25.87 0.11 -15.29
C ASP A 206 25.77 0.23 -16.81
N LYS A 207 24.71 -0.30 -17.42
CA LYS A 207 24.45 -0.12 -18.86
C LYS A 207 24.26 1.36 -19.25
N ARG A 208 23.58 2.17 -18.43
CA ARG A 208 23.41 3.61 -18.68
C ARG A 208 24.70 4.43 -18.53
N LYS A 209 25.65 3.97 -17.69
CA LYS A 209 26.96 4.61 -17.55
C LYS A 209 27.89 4.31 -18.74
N LEU A 210 27.76 3.13 -19.34
CA LEU A 210 28.55 2.72 -20.51
C LEU A 210 28.06 3.32 -21.83
N SER A 211 26.84 3.86 -21.87
CA SER A 211 26.23 4.48 -23.06
C SER A 211 26.30 6.01 -23.06
N ARG A 212 27.01 6.60 -22.10
CA ARG A 212 27.36 8.02 -22.03
C ARG A 212 28.86 8.25 -22.22
#